data_9649c21fd79d8423d741c199a3f53f66
#
_entry.id   9649c21fd79d8423d741c199a3f53f66
#
_cell.length_a   1.000
_cell.length_b   1.000
_cell.length_c   1.000
_cell.angle_alpha   90.00
_cell.angle_beta   90.00
_cell.angle_gamma   90.00
#
_symmetry.space_group_name_H-M   'P 1'
#
loop_
_entity.id
_entity.type
_entity.pdbx_description
1 polymer ?
#
loop_
_entity_poly.entity_id
_entity_poly.type
_entity_poly.pdbx_seq_one_letter_code
_entity_poly.pdbx_strand_id
1 'polypeptide(L)'
;CIFVLADKQSKEKMDILRAVGAQVEVCPTDVEPEDPRSYYSVSKRLAEEIPNSWYVNQYDNPSNAVAHYESTGPEIWEQTEGKITHLVVGVGTGGTISGTAKYLKEQNPNVKIWGVDTYGSVFKKYHETGEFDENEIYSYITEGIGEDILPKNVDFSIIDKFEKVTDKDGAIMARRLSREEGIMVGYSAG
;
A
#
# COMPACT_ATOMS: atom_id res chain seq x y z
N CYS A 1 -8.58 19.94 3.15
CA CYS A 1 -7.84 18.92 2.39
C CYS A 1 -8.60 18.59 1.12
N ILE A 2 -7.86 18.24 0.06
CA ILE A 2 -8.39 17.67 -1.17
C ILE A 2 -7.83 16.25 -1.29
N PHE A 3 -8.71 15.26 -1.41
CA PHE A 3 -8.33 13.87 -1.65
C PHE A 3 -8.65 13.50 -3.10
N VAL A 4 -7.66 12.98 -3.78
CA VAL A 4 -7.80 12.50 -5.16
C VAL A 4 -7.77 10.98 -5.12
N LEU A 5 -8.82 10.33 -5.55
CA LEU A 5 -9.07 8.90 -5.40
C LEU A 5 -9.43 8.27 -6.74
N ALA A 6 -9.03 7.01 -6.93
CA ALA A 6 -9.50 6.22 -8.05
C ALA A 6 -10.97 5.80 -7.85
N ASP A 7 -11.73 5.67 -8.92
CA ASP A 7 -13.17 5.33 -8.90
C ASP A 7 -13.46 3.91 -8.41
N LYS A 8 -12.46 3.03 -8.36
CA LYS A 8 -12.56 1.70 -7.74
C LYS A 8 -12.65 1.73 -6.21
N GLN A 9 -12.29 2.86 -5.59
CA GLN A 9 -12.32 2.98 -4.13
C GLN A 9 -13.75 2.91 -3.59
N SER A 10 -13.92 2.30 -2.41
CA SER A 10 -15.23 2.14 -1.81
C SER A 10 -15.93 3.48 -1.54
N LYS A 11 -17.24 3.51 -1.77
CA LYS A 11 -18.07 4.70 -1.55
C LYS A 11 -18.00 5.19 -0.10
N GLU A 12 -17.92 4.27 0.85
CA GLU A 12 -17.83 4.56 2.27
C GLU A 12 -16.60 5.39 2.61
N LYS A 13 -15.44 5.13 2.00
CA LYS A 13 -14.22 5.92 2.17
C LYS A 13 -14.43 7.35 1.69
N MET A 14 -15.04 7.52 0.51
CA MET A 14 -15.37 8.84 -0.05
C MET A 14 -16.35 9.61 0.84
N ASP A 15 -17.39 8.93 1.33
CA ASP A 15 -18.42 9.53 2.17
C ASP A 15 -17.85 9.99 3.53
N ILE A 16 -16.97 9.20 4.15
CA ILE A 16 -16.27 9.58 5.39
C ILE A 16 -15.43 10.85 5.17
N LEU A 17 -14.65 10.91 4.08
CA LEU A 17 -13.84 12.08 3.77
C LEU A 17 -14.70 13.33 3.59
N ARG A 18 -15.82 13.22 2.86
CA ARG A 18 -16.76 14.33 2.68
C ARG A 18 -17.43 14.74 4.00
N ALA A 19 -17.77 13.78 4.84
CA ALA A 19 -18.40 14.03 6.13
C ALA A 19 -17.53 14.84 7.10
N VAL A 20 -16.20 14.70 7.01
CA VAL A 20 -15.25 15.51 7.77
C VAL A 20 -14.86 16.83 7.06
N GLY A 21 -15.55 17.18 5.97
CA GLY A 21 -15.36 18.45 5.27
C GLY A 21 -14.26 18.48 4.22
N ALA A 22 -13.76 17.32 3.81
CA ALA A 22 -12.78 17.27 2.72
C ALA A 22 -13.45 17.35 1.34
N GLN A 23 -12.76 17.95 0.39
CA GLN A 23 -13.07 17.83 -1.03
C GLN A 23 -12.57 16.48 -1.54
N VAL A 24 -13.34 15.81 -2.39
CA VAL A 24 -12.99 14.52 -2.98
C VAL A 24 -13.12 14.61 -4.49
N GLU A 25 -12.00 14.44 -5.16
CA GLU A 25 -11.89 14.33 -6.62
C GLU A 25 -11.78 12.85 -7.00
N VAL A 26 -12.64 12.38 -7.90
CA VAL A 26 -12.68 10.98 -8.33
C VAL A 26 -12.12 10.88 -9.73
N CYS A 27 -11.09 10.07 -9.89
CA CYS A 27 -10.38 9.84 -11.13
C CYS A 27 -10.64 8.42 -11.65
N PRO A 28 -10.56 8.18 -12.97
CA PRO A 28 -10.65 6.84 -13.51
C PRO A 28 -9.49 5.95 -13.04
N THR A 29 -9.79 4.69 -12.76
CA THR A 29 -8.78 3.67 -12.42
C THR A 29 -8.07 3.17 -13.68
N ASP A 30 -8.81 3.01 -14.77
CA ASP A 30 -8.35 2.33 -15.99
C ASP A 30 -7.68 3.33 -16.96
N VAL A 31 -6.63 3.97 -16.48
CA VAL A 31 -5.78 4.91 -17.26
C VAL A 31 -4.34 4.80 -16.80
N GLU A 32 -3.40 5.05 -17.70
CA GLU A 32 -1.97 5.08 -17.40
C GLU A 32 -1.64 6.16 -16.34
N PRO A 33 -0.59 5.96 -15.52
CA PRO A 33 -0.20 6.93 -14.48
C PRO A 33 0.06 8.35 -15.01
N GLU A 34 0.58 8.45 -16.24
CA GLU A 34 0.88 9.72 -16.94
C GLU A 34 -0.34 10.38 -17.60
N ASP A 35 -1.47 9.66 -17.70
CA ASP A 35 -2.71 10.24 -18.23
C ASP A 35 -3.12 11.45 -17.36
N PRO A 36 -3.45 12.60 -17.98
CA PRO A 36 -3.84 13.81 -17.22
C PRO A 36 -5.10 13.61 -16.34
N ARG A 37 -5.86 12.53 -16.53
CA ARG A 37 -7.02 12.16 -15.73
C ARG A 37 -6.65 11.24 -14.56
N SER A 38 -5.44 10.67 -14.54
CA SER A 38 -5.01 9.80 -13.45
C SER A 38 -4.97 10.54 -12.12
N TYR A 39 -5.22 9.84 -11.02
CA TYR A 39 -5.16 10.47 -9.70
C TYR A 39 -3.74 10.97 -9.36
N TYR A 40 -2.69 10.39 -9.93
CA TYR A 40 -1.31 10.89 -9.80
C TYR A 40 -1.15 12.27 -10.47
N SER A 41 -1.57 12.39 -11.74
CA SER A 41 -1.47 13.63 -12.53
C SER A 41 -2.38 14.72 -12.00
N VAL A 42 -3.61 14.39 -11.61
CA VAL A 42 -4.57 15.33 -11.02
C VAL A 42 -4.03 15.89 -9.69
N SER A 43 -3.46 15.04 -8.83
CA SER A 43 -2.89 15.48 -7.54
C SER A 43 -1.73 16.47 -7.73
N LYS A 44 -0.84 16.22 -8.68
CA LYS A 44 0.28 17.13 -9.01
C LYS A 44 -0.25 18.44 -9.54
N ARG A 45 -1.17 18.40 -10.51
CA ARG A 45 -1.77 19.61 -11.09
C ARG A 45 -2.46 20.47 -10.06
N LEU A 46 -3.26 19.91 -9.16
CA LEU A 46 -3.93 20.66 -8.09
C LEU A 46 -2.94 21.36 -7.18
N ALA A 47 -1.81 20.75 -6.86
CA ALA A 47 -0.77 21.37 -6.06
C ALA A 47 -0.07 22.51 -6.79
N GLU A 48 0.01 22.48 -8.11
CA GLU A 48 0.56 23.57 -8.92
C GLU A 48 -0.43 24.74 -9.10
N GLU A 49 -1.72 24.43 -9.24
CA GLU A 49 -2.78 25.42 -9.49
C GLU A 49 -3.24 26.16 -8.21
N ILE A 50 -3.17 25.51 -7.05
CA ILE A 50 -3.68 26.06 -5.79
C ILE A 50 -2.54 26.74 -5.02
N PRO A 51 -2.58 28.07 -4.81
CA PRO A 51 -1.56 28.78 -4.02
C PRO A 51 -1.47 28.25 -2.58
N ASN A 52 -0.25 28.17 -2.05
CA ASN A 52 0.04 27.70 -0.70
C ASN A 52 -0.47 26.28 -0.41
N SER A 53 -0.59 25.43 -1.44
CA SER A 53 -0.87 24.03 -1.30
C SER A 53 0.41 23.21 -1.20
N TRP A 54 0.27 21.96 -0.75
CA TRP A 54 1.36 21.01 -0.68
C TRP A 54 0.87 19.61 -1.06
N TYR A 55 1.55 19.00 -2.04
CA TYR A 55 1.34 17.61 -2.42
C TYR A 55 2.18 16.71 -1.52
N VAL A 56 1.52 15.94 -0.65
CA VAL A 56 2.19 15.05 0.32
C VAL A 56 3.01 13.96 -0.37
N ASN A 57 2.57 13.48 -1.55
CA ASN A 57 3.21 12.44 -2.35
C ASN A 57 3.55 11.19 -1.51
N GLN A 58 2.54 10.46 -1.07
CA GLN A 58 2.69 9.27 -0.23
C GLN A 58 3.56 8.15 -0.86
N TYR A 59 3.76 8.17 -2.17
CA TYR A 59 4.55 7.16 -2.90
C TYR A 59 6.06 7.38 -2.76
N ASP A 60 6.48 8.65 -2.78
CA ASP A 60 7.90 9.00 -2.85
C ASP A 60 8.42 9.78 -1.62
N ASN A 61 7.52 10.29 -0.77
CA ASN A 61 7.90 11.04 0.40
C ASN A 61 8.45 10.10 1.48
N PRO A 62 9.75 10.20 1.85
CA PRO A 62 10.36 9.30 2.82
C PRO A 62 9.75 9.37 4.22
N SER A 63 9.03 10.46 4.56
CA SER A 63 8.32 10.58 5.83
C SER A 63 7.30 9.46 6.04
N ASN A 64 6.78 8.85 4.96
CA ASN A 64 5.91 7.69 5.02
C ASN A 64 6.62 6.50 5.70
N ALA A 65 7.78 6.11 5.20
CA ALA A 65 8.57 5.02 5.80
C ALA A 65 9.14 5.38 7.18
N VAL A 66 9.57 6.63 7.37
CA VAL A 66 10.08 7.12 8.66
C VAL A 66 9.02 7.02 9.76
N ALA A 67 7.78 7.40 9.48
CA ALA A 67 6.70 7.29 10.46
C ALA A 67 6.51 5.84 10.97
N HIS A 68 6.58 4.86 10.08
CA HIS A 68 6.48 3.45 10.46
C HIS A 68 7.73 2.92 11.17
N TYR A 69 8.91 3.44 10.83
CA TYR A 69 10.14 3.14 11.54
C TYR A 69 10.10 3.65 12.99
N GLU A 70 9.58 4.85 13.21
CA GLU A 70 9.54 5.50 14.52
C GLU A 70 8.37 5.04 15.40
N SER A 71 7.31 4.47 14.83
CA SER A 71 6.12 4.05 15.59
C SER A 71 5.78 2.58 15.40
N THR A 72 5.34 2.16 14.22
CA THR A 72 4.81 0.81 13.96
C THR A 72 5.85 -0.29 14.24
N GLY A 73 7.10 -0.08 13.86
CA GLY A 73 8.19 -1.03 14.12
C GLY A 73 8.42 -1.25 15.62
N PRO A 74 8.66 -0.18 16.41
CA PRO A 74 8.78 -0.29 17.87
C PRO A 74 7.58 -0.93 18.55
N GLU A 75 6.36 -0.54 18.17
CA GLU A 75 5.13 -1.11 18.76
C GLU A 75 5.01 -2.62 18.50
N ILE A 76 5.27 -3.08 17.27
CA ILE A 76 5.25 -4.52 16.94
C ILE A 76 6.33 -5.25 17.75
N TRP A 77 7.53 -4.70 17.84
CA TRP A 77 8.63 -5.32 18.59
C TRP A 77 8.27 -5.48 20.07
N GLU A 78 7.74 -4.44 20.69
CA GLU A 78 7.31 -4.45 22.08
C GLU A 78 6.15 -5.42 22.32
N GLN A 79 5.09 -5.34 21.51
CA GLN A 79 3.89 -6.18 21.64
C GLN A 79 4.16 -7.67 21.42
N THR A 80 5.17 -7.99 20.62
CA THR A 80 5.61 -9.38 20.40
C THR A 80 6.72 -9.81 21.37
N GLU A 81 7.10 -8.96 22.33
CA GLU A 81 8.21 -9.21 23.25
C GLU A 81 9.51 -9.60 22.53
N GLY A 82 9.74 -9.03 21.35
CA GLY A 82 10.89 -9.37 20.49
C GLY A 82 10.88 -10.80 19.92
N LYS A 83 9.76 -11.52 20.02
CA LYS A 83 9.64 -12.91 19.57
C LYS A 83 9.16 -13.05 18.12
N ILE A 84 8.89 -11.94 17.45
CA ILE A 84 8.46 -11.93 16.04
C ILE A 84 9.51 -12.62 15.16
N THR A 85 9.06 -13.53 14.31
CA THR A 85 9.90 -14.25 13.35
C THR A 85 9.63 -13.85 11.91
N HIS A 86 8.41 -13.46 11.60
CA HIS A 86 7.97 -13.06 10.27
C HIS A 86 7.08 -11.83 10.36
N LEU A 87 7.33 -10.86 9.49
CA LEU A 87 6.44 -9.74 9.21
C LEU A 87 5.83 -9.98 7.82
N VAL A 88 4.50 -10.07 7.75
CA VAL A 88 3.76 -10.23 6.50
C VAL A 88 2.89 -9.02 6.28
N VAL A 89 3.08 -8.28 5.18
CA VAL A 89 2.42 -6.98 4.95
C VAL A 89 1.98 -6.85 3.51
N GLY A 90 0.74 -6.40 3.29
CA GLY A 90 0.27 -5.94 1.97
C GLY A 90 1.05 -4.69 1.54
N VAL A 91 1.54 -4.67 0.32
CA VAL A 91 2.41 -3.61 -0.19
C VAL A 91 1.66 -2.76 -1.22
N GLY A 92 1.47 -1.48 -0.91
CA GLY A 92 1.05 -0.42 -1.83
C GLY A 92 2.17 0.60 -1.94
N THR A 93 2.07 1.74 -1.24
CA THR A 93 3.13 2.79 -1.28
C THR A 93 4.49 2.35 -0.72
N GLY A 94 4.54 1.25 0.03
CA GLY A 94 5.76 0.68 0.60
C GLY A 94 6.18 1.23 1.96
N GLY A 95 5.59 2.32 2.42
CA GLY A 95 6.01 2.97 3.67
C GLY A 95 5.94 2.03 4.88
N THR A 96 4.84 1.30 5.03
CA THR A 96 4.63 0.39 6.16
C THR A 96 5.67 -0.72 6.18
N ILE A 97 5.83 -1.45 5.06
CA ILE A 97 6.75 -2.59 5.02
C ILE A 97 8.19 -2.13 5.19
N SER A 98 8.62 -1.08 4.48
CA SER A 98 10.01 -0.63 4.50
C SER A 98 10.41 -0.04 5.86
N GLY A 99 9.59 0.84 6.43
CA GLY A 99 9.86 1.45 7.72
C GLY A 99 9.85 0.43 8.86
N THR A 100 8.81 -0.41 8.92
CA THR A 100 8.69 -1.46 9.95
C THR A 100 9.80 -2.50 9.81
N ALA A 101 10.08 -2.98 8.59
CA ALA A 101 11.11 -3.98 8.34
C ALA A 101 12.51 -3.46 8.74
N LYS A 102 12.83 -2.21 8.41
CA LYS A 102 14.09 -1.58 8.80
C LYS A 102 14.29 -1.65 10.32
N TYR A 103 13.29 -1.19 11.08
CA TYR A 103 13.35 -1.24 12.53
C TYR A 103 13.51 -2.68 13.06
N LEU A 104 12.68 -3.61 12.60
CA LEU A 104 12.69 -5.00 13.08
C LEU A 104 14.02 -5.71 12.75
N LYS A 105 14.58 -5.51 11.56
CA LYS A 105 15.87 -6.10 11.19
C LYS A 105 17.07 -5.50 11.95
N GLU A 106 16.99 -4.25 12.37
CA GLU A 106 17.97 -3.63 13.28
C GLU A 106 17.93 -4.27 14.68
N GLN A 107 16.74 -4.68 15.16
CA GLN A 107 16.61 -5.40 16.44
C GLN A 107 17.01 -6.89 16.30
N ASN A 108 16.56 -7.54 15.22
CA ASN A 108 16.89 -8.94 14.94
C ASN A 108 16.97 -9.17 13.41
N PRO A 109 18.19 -9.33 12.85
CA PRO A 109 18.38 -9.50 11.42
C PRO A 109 17.76 -10.80 10.86
N ASN A 110 17.37 -11.74 11.70
CA ASN A 110 16.75 -13.02 11.28
C ASN A 110 15.25 -12.89 11.02
N VAL A 111 14.60 -11.79 11.39
CA VAL A 111 13.18 -11.56 11.08
C VAL A 111 12.98 -11.59 9.57
N LYS A 112 12.05 -12.41 9.12
CA LYS A 112 11.69 -12.53 7.69
C LYS A 112 10.63 -11.51 7.32
N ILE A 113 10.82 -10.84 6.20
CA ILE A 113 9.93 -9.80 5.68
C ILE A 113 9.28 -10.29 4.40
N TRP A 114 7.98 -10.51 4.45
CA TRP A 114 7.21 -10.98 3.29
C TRP A 114 6.22 -9.89 2.85
N GLY A 115 6.36 -9.45 1.61
CA GLY A 115 5.41 -8.58 0.95
C GLY A 115 4.26 -9.39 0.35
N VAL A 116 3.03 -8.94 0.56
CA VAL A 116 1.86 -9.45 -0.16
C VAL A 116 1.57 -8.52 -1.32
N ASP A 117 1.50 -9.11 -2.51
CA ASP A 117 1.21 -8.47 -3.77
C ASP A 117 -0.08 -9.04 -4.37
N THR A 118 -0.60 -8.41 -5.41
CA THR A 118 -1.78 -8.91 -6.12
C THR A 118 -1.47 -9.18 -7.58
N TYR A 119 -2.24 -10.05 -8.19
CA TYR A 119 -2.22 -10.19 -9.64
C TYR A 119 -2.72 -8.90 -10.28
N GLY A 120 -1.99 -8.40 -11.28
CA GLY A 120 -2.18 -7.07 -11.86
C GLY A 120 -1.22 -6.00 -11.36
N SER A 121 -0.29 -6.36 -10.44
CA SER A 121 0.77 -5.51 -9.90
C SER A 121 2.15 -5.99 -10.32
N VAL A 122 3.11 -5.07 -10.32
CA VAL A 122 4.49 -5.30 -10.81
C VAL A 122 5.48 -5.74 -9.73
N PHE A 123 5.14 -5.68 -8.44
CA PHE A 123 6.11 -5.78 -7.35
C PHE A 123 6.83 -7.13 -7.27
N LYS A 124 6.10 -8.24 -7.31
CA LYS A 124 6.73 -9.57 -7.23
C LYS A 124 7.69 -9.80 -8.38
N LYS A 125 7.29 -9.51 -9.60
CA LYS A 125 8.13 -9.66 -10.80
C LYS A 125 9.40 -8.82 -10.67
N TYR A 126 9.22 -7.55 -10.31
CA TYR A 126 10.36 -6.64 -10.13
C TYR A 126 11.31 -7.11 -9.02
N HIS A 127 10.80 -7.55 -7.88
CA HIS A 127 11.62 -8.07 -6.79
C HIS A 127 12.46 -9.30 -7.21
N GLU A 128 11.86 -10.20 -8.00
CA GLU A 128 12.52 -11.45 -8.41
C GLU A 128 13.53 -11.26 -9.55
N THR A 129 13.28 -10.30 -10.45
CA THR A 129 14.05 -10.18 -11.69
C THR A 129 14.79 -8.85 -11.86
N GLY A 130 14.38 -7.80 -11.13
CA GLY A 130 14.84 -6.43 -11.33
C GLY A 130 14.24 -5.75 -12.56
N GLU A 131 13.31 -6.39 -13.26
CA GLU A 131 12.69 -5.88 -14.47
C GLU A 131 11.27 -5.39 -14.20
N PHE A 132 10.97 -4.15 -14.63
CA PHE A 132 9.61 -3.64 -14.67
C PHE A 132 8.91 -4.21 -15.91
N ASP A 133 7.85 -4.99 -15.70
CA ASP A 133 7.12 -5.66 -16.78
C ASP A 133 5.68 -5.15 -16.86
N GLU A 134 5.40 -4.34 -17.87
CA GLU A 134 4.06 -3.78 -18.11
C GLU A 134 3.00 -4.85 -18.40
N ASN A 135 3.39 -6.06 -18.83
CA ASN A 135 2.45 -7.16 -19.06
C ASN A 135 1.87 -7.74 -17.74
N GLU A 136 2.47 -7.41 -16.60
CA GLU A 136 1.91 -7.74 -15.28
C GLU A 136 0.74 -6.82 -14.89
N ILE A 137 0.56 -5.68 -15.59
CA ILE A 137 -0.42 -4.64 -15.24
C ILE A 137 -1.77 -4.96 -15.86
N TYR A 138 -2.76 -5.18 -15.01
CA TYR A 138 -4.16 -5.30 -15.40
C TYR A 138 -5.08 -5.06 -14.20
N SER A 139 -6.36 -4.76 -14.46
CA SER A 139 -7.31 -4.40 -13.42
C SER A 139 -7.55 -5.50 -12.41
N TYR A 140 -7.60 -5.14 -11.13
CA TYR A 140 -7.93 -5.98 -9.99
C TYR A 140 -8.79 -5.19 -8.99
N ILE A 141 -9.45 -5.90 -8.05
CA ILE A 141 -10.43 -5.30 -7.13
C ILE A 141 -9.79 -4.83 -5.82
N THR A 142 -8.77 -5.54 -5.33
CA THR A 142 -8.13 -5.24 -4.04
C THR A 142 -7.65 -3.79 -3.99
N GLU A 143 -7.98 -3.09 -2.90
CA GLU A 143 -7.58 -1.72 -2.66
C GLU A 143 -6.36 -1.65 -1.73
N GLY A 144 -5.39 -0.80 -2.07
CA GLY A 144 -4.22 -0.51 -1.23
C GLY A 144 -3.12 -1.56 -1.23
N ILE A 145 -3.23 -2.60 -2.06
CA ILE A 145 -2.20 -3.61 -2.30
C ILE A 145 -1.93 -3.68 -3.80
N GLY A 146 -0.65 -3.72 -4.17
CA GLY A 146 -0.20 -3.72 -5.55
C GLY A 146 -0.20 -2.32 -6.17
N GLU A 147 0.67 -2.12 -7.14
CA GLU A 147 0.80 -0.88 -7.92
C GLU A 147 1.23 -1.21 -9.35
N ASP A 148 1.00 -0.26 -10.25
CA ASP A 148 1.47 -0.21 -11.64
C ASP A 148 2.71 0.68 -11.82
N ILE A 149 3.28 1.15 -10.72
CA ILE A 149 4.51 1.94 -10.63
C ILE A 149 5.45 1.35 -9.59
N LEU A 150 6.68 1.87 -9.50
CA LEU A 150 7.62 1.54 -8.43
C LEU A 150 7.77 2.73 -7.46
N PRO A 151 7.02 2.76 -6.36
CA PRO A 151 7.15 3.81 -5.36
C PRO A 151 8.55 3.83 -4.74
N LYS A 152 9.13 5.02 -4.53
CA LYS A 152 10.45 5.15 -3.88
C LYS A 152 10.45 4.71 -2.42
N ASN A 153 9.28 4.65 -1.80
CA ASN A 153 9.16 4.17 -0.43
C ASN A 153 9.22 2.62 -0.31
N VAL A 154 9.18 1.87 -1.43
CA VAL A 154 9.40 0.42 -1.40
C VAL A 154 10.90 0.12 -1.43
N ASP A 155 11.45 -0.31 -0.32
CA ASP A 155 12.81 -0.85 -0.26
C ASP A 155 12.80 -2.34 -0.56
N PHE A 156 12.93 -2.69 -1.84
CA PHE A 156 12.96 -4.09 -2.29
C PHE A 156 14.13 -4.90 -1.70
N SER A 157 15.20 -4.23 -1.29
CA SER A 157 16.39 -4.92 -0.77
C SER A 157 16.19 -5.51 0.63
N ILE A 158 15.26 -4.97 1.41
CA ILE A 158 14.95 -5.43 2.77
C ILE A 158 13.88 -6.51 2.82
N ILE A 159 13.15 -6.71 1.71
CA ILE A 159 12.05 -7.67 1.59
C ILE A 159 12.63 -9.02 1.18
N ASP A 160 12.39 -10.06 1.98
CA ASP A 160 12.93 -11.41 1.70
C ASP A 160 12.12 -12.13 0.61
N LYS A 161 10.82 -11.83 0.48
CA LYS A 161 9.91 -12.53 -0.45
C LYS A 161 8.67 -11.71 -0.76
N PHE A 162 8.14 -11.86 -1.97
CA PHE A 162 6.79 -11.45 -2.34
C PHE A 162 5.90 -12.65 -2.67
N GLU A 163 4.65 -12.62 -2.21
CA GLU A 163 3.61 -13.57 -2.62
C GLU A 163 2.47 -12.84 -3.31
N LYS A 164 2.04 -13.34 -4.45
CA LYS A 164 0.82 -12.84 -5.12
C LYS A 164 -0.40 -13.60 -4.63
N VAL A 165 -1.46 -12.85 -4.34
CA VAL A 165 -2.76 -13.38 -3.90
C VAL A 165 -3.84 -12.90 -4.86
N THR A 166 -4.79 -13.77 -5.19
CA THR A 166 -5.93 -13.39 -6.03
C THR A 166 -7.00 -12.64 -5.23
N ASP A 167 -7.75 -11.79 -5.90
CA ASP A 167 -8.92 -11.11 -5.31
C ASP A 167 -9.89 -12.11 -4.65
N LYS A 168 -10.08 -13.28 -5.28
CA LYS A 168 -10.96 -14.32 -4.77
C LYS A 168 -10.46 -14.92 -3.45
N ASP A 169 -9.16 -15.19 -3.35
CA ASP A 169 -8.58 -15.77 -2.14
C ASP A 169 -8.65 -14.80 -0.97
N GLY A 170 -8.38 -13.51 -1.20
CA GLY A 170 -8.55 -12.46 -0.20
C GLY A 170 -9.99 -12.39 0.34
N ALA A 171 -10.99 -12.40 -0.55
CA ALA A 171 -12.39 -12.38 -0.14
C ALA A 171 -12.80 -13.63 0.66
N ILE A 172 -12.33 -14.81 0.25
CA ILE A 172 -12.61 -16.06 0.96
C ILE A 172 -11.97 -16.05 2.34
N MET A 173 -10.70 -15.61 2.44
CA MET A 173 -9.96 -15.60 3.69
C MET A 173 -10.54 -14.58 4.67
N ALA A 174 -10.92 -13.37 4.23
CA ALA A 174 -11.59 -12.37 5.09
C ALA A 174 -12.86 -12.95 5.74
N ARG A 175 -13.66 -13.72 4.97
CA ARG A 175 -14.84 -14.40 5.50
C ARG A 175 -14.51 -15.55 6.45
N ARG A 176 -13.42 -16.27 6.19
CA ARG A 176 -12.95 -17.34 7.07
C ARG A 176 -12.47 -16.78 8.41
N LEU A 177 -11.68 -15.71 8.40
CA LEU A 177 -11.24 -15.01 9.62
C LEU A 177 -12.43 -14.59 10.49
N SER A 178 -13.48 -14.05 9.86
CA SER A 178 -14.68 -13.66 10.59
C SER A 178 -15.41 -14.85 11.22
N ARG A 179 -15.51 -15.99 10.52
CA ARG A 179 -16.24 -17.18 11.01
C ARG A 179 -15.44 -18.04 11.98
N GLU A 180 -14.15 -18.20 11.71
CA GLU A 180 -13.29 -19.15 12.43
C GLU A 180 -12.61 -18.51 13.64
N GLU A 181 -12.26 -17.21 13.54
CA GLU A 181 -11.51 -16.48 14.56
C GLU A 181 -12.33 -15.35 15.25
N GLY A 182 -13.53 -15.05 14.74
CA GLY A 182 -14.35 -13.95 15.23
C GLY A 182 -13.78 -12.55 14.91
N ILE A 183 -12.82 -12.46 13.98
CA ILE A 183 -12.14 -11.22 13.60
C ILE A 183 -12.72 -10.71 12.29
N MET A 184 -13.49 -9.61 12.37
CA MET A 184 -14.02 -8.95 11.18
C MET A 184 -12.97 -8.02 10.59
N VAL A 185 -12.50 -8.33 9.39
CA VAL A 185 -11.46 -7.58 8.68
C VAL A 185 -11.94 -7.08 7.33
N GLY A 186 -11.26 -6.07 6.80
CA GLY A 186 -11.45 -5.60 5.43
C GLY A 186 -10.89 -6.60 4.41
N TYR A 187 -11.26 -6.37 3.15
CA TYR A 187 -10.91 -7.23 2.02
C TYR A 187 -9.39 -7.48 1.88
N SER A 188 -8.59 -6.41 1.99
CA SER A 188 -7.14 -6.48 1.86
C SER A 188 -6.43 -7.21 3.01
N ALA A 189 -7.09 -7.43 4.15
CA ALA A 189 -6.52 -8.19 5.27
C ALA A 189 -6.73 -9.72 5.12
N GLY A 190 -7.61 -10.14 4.22
CA GLY A 190 -7.79 -11.54 3.86
C GLY A 190 -6.72 -12.07 2.93
#